data_6f0935a89d2269c2d7d518cf36c51c2c
#
_entry.id   6f0935a89d2269c2d7d518cf36c51c2c
#
_cell.length_a   1.000
_cell.length_b   1.000
_cell.length_c   1.000
_cell.angle_alpha   90.00
_cell.angle_beta   90.00
_cell.angle_gamma   90.00
#
_symmetry.space_group_name_H-M   'P 1'
#
loop_
_entity.id
_entity.type
_entity.pdbx_description
1 polymer ?
#
loop_
_entity_poly.entity_id
_entity_poly.type
_entity_poly.pdbx_seq_one_letter_code
_entity_poly.pdbx_strand_id
1 'polypeptide(L)'
;MQGTKAEGQTLIIEDFWNADSAFDVLVNHARTMDYIHAIVKSRPTINNSEIRIRYRGNASGSHGGSRTANQKYRYSFGEQGIDCMMVRMVYFVRDCSNEEGAFCVVPGTHKSNLPCPYGSNPDEEPGMVGLEVKAGDAILFTEHLRHGGFTNRSDTVRKTLHVGYGPHWMMSQNIATMDEPQYVTEATLARFDEEQRNLFRTWPVRE
;
A
#
# COMPACT_ATOMS: atom_id res chain seq x y z
N MET A 1 -14.76 8.19 -8.94
CA MET A 1 -14.15 6.86 -8.80
C MET A 1 -13.94 6.30 -10.20
N GLN A 2 -12.72 6.17 -10.64
CA GLN A 2 -12.40 5.49 -11.90
C GLN A 2 -12.02 4.05 -11.57
N GLY A 3 -12.75 3.10 -12.10
CA GLY A 3 -12.41 1.69 -12.04
C GLY A 3 -12.32 1.15 -13.46
N THR A 4 -11.18 0.65 -13.86
CA THR A 4 -11.01 -0.04 -15.14
C THR A 4 -11.33 -1.51 -14.94
N LYS A 5 -12.26 -2.04 -15.73
CA LYS A 5 -12.66 -3.44 -15.67
C LYS A 5 -12.65 -4.07 -17.04
N ALA A 6 -11.79 -5.11 -17.21
CA ALA A 6 -12.11 -6.23 -18.07
C ALA A 6 -12.60 -7.38 -17.18
N GLU A 7 -13.54 -8.18 -17.66
CA GLU A 7 -14.08 -9.32 -16.91
C GLU A 7 -12.93 -10.27 -16.50
N GLY A 8 -12.85 -10.65 -15.22
CA GLY A 8 -11.78 -11.49 -14.68
C GLY A 8 -10.49 -10.77 -14.28
N GLN A 9 -10.39 -9.46 -14.42
CA GLN A 9 -9.22 -8.70 -13.97
C GLN A 9 -9.37 -8.15 -12.55
N THR A 10 -8.23 -7.91 -11.88
CA THR A 10 -8.20 -7.17 -10.62
C THR A 10 -8.85 -5.80 -10.81
N LEU A 11 -9.83 -5.47 -9.98
CA LEU A 11 -10.40 -4.13 -9.93
C LEU A 11 -9.63 -3.31 -8.87
N ILE A 12 -9.18 -2.13 -9.26
CA ILE A 12 -8.56 -1.14 -8.36
C ILE A 12 -9.50 0.08 -8.32
N ILE A 13 -9.87 0.49 -7.12
CA ILE A 13 -10.66 1.70 -6.88
C ILE A 13 -9.79 2.63 -6.07
N GLU A 14 -9.38 3.74 -6.68
CA GLU A 14 -8.52 4.75 -6.06
C GLU A 14 -9.36 5.80 -5.32
N ASP A 15 -8.69 6.54 -4.42
CA ASP A 15 -9.29 7.65 -3.66
C ASP A 15 -10.56 7.26 -2.90
N PHE A 16 -10.54 6.09 -2.29
CA PHE A 16 -11.72 5.48 -1.67
C PHE A 16 -12.29 6.30 -0.50
N TRP A 17 -11.54 7.26 0.04
CA TRP A 17 -12.02 8.22 1.04
C TRP A 17 -13.28 8.96 0.58
N ASN A 18 -13.39 9.18 -0.74
CA ASN A 18 -14.51 9.89 -1.34
C ASN A 18 -15.79 9.05 -1.42
N ALA A 19 -15.69 7.74 -1.15
CA ALA A 19 -16.81 6.83 -1.32
C ALA A 19 -17.72 6.82 -0.10
N ASP A 20 -17.16 6.76 1.11
CA ASP A 20 -17.95 6.64 2.34
C ASP A 20 -17.14 7.07 3.57
N SER A 21 -17.81 7.62 4.58
CA SER A 21 -17.22 8.01 5.87
C SER A 21 -16.74 6.82 6.72
N ALA A 22 -17.19 5.60 6.42
CA ALA A 22 -16.70 4.39 7.08
C ALA A 22 -15.18 4.19 6.92
N PHE A 23 -14.58 4.80 5.90
CA PHE A 23 -13.12 4.75 5.68
C PHE A 23 -12.34 5.79 6.50
N ASP A 24 -12.97 6.80 7.05
CA ASP A 24 -12.30 7.93 7.71
C ASP A 24 -11.45 7.47 8.92
N VAL A 25 -11.84 6.39 9.59
CA VAL A 25 -11.09 5.77 10.70
C VAL A 25 -9.69 5.29 10.29
N LEU A 26 -9.45 5.02 9.02
CA LEU A 26 -8.16 4.57 8.52
C LEU A 26 -7.20 5.72 8.17
N VAL A 27 -7.68 6.97 8.16
CA VAL A 27 -6.85 8.14 7.81
C VAL A 27 -5.72 8.31 8.83
N ASN A 28 -6.07 8.34 10.12
CA ASN A 28 -5.12 8.52 11.22
C ASN A 28 -5.31 7.47 12.32
N HIS A 29 -5.56 6.21 11.94
CA HIS A 29 -5.72 5.14 12.91
C HIS A 29 -4.51 5.07 13.85
N ALA A 30 -4.74 5.24 15.17
CA ALA A 30 -3.68 5.45 16.17
C ALA A 30 -2.55 4.40 16.08
N ARG A 31 -2.89 3.10 16.08
CA ARG A 31 -1.88 2.03 15.97
C ARG A 31 -1.06 2.08 14.68
N THR A 32 -1.62 2.60 13.60
CA THR A 32 -0.90 2.79 12.33
C THR A 32 0.03 3.98 12.43
N MET A 33 -0.46 5.11 12.94
CA MET A 33 0.29 6.36 13.00
C MET A 33 1.53 6.26 13.90
N ASP A 34 1.50 5.48 14.96
CA ASP A 34 2.68 5.21 15.79
C ASP A 34 3.86 4.66 14.97
N TYR A 35 3.60 3.71 14.08
CA TYR A 35 4.63 3.17 13.18
C TYR A 35 5.02 4.15 12.08
N ILE A 36 4.04 4.86 11.50
CA ILE A 36 4.30 5.81 10.42
C ILE A 36 5.22 6.94 10.92
N HIS A 37 4.93 7.53 12.08
CA HIS A 37 5.78 8.57 12.68
C HIS A 37 7.18 8.08 13.07
N ALA A 38 7.31 6.80 13.45
CA ALA A 38 8.62 6.21 13.76
C ALA A 38 9.48 6.00 12.50
N ILE A 39 8.86 5.74 11.34
CA ILE A 39 9.55 5.39 10.10
C ILE A 39 9.76 6.61 9.20
N VAL A 40 8.71 7.40 8.97
CA VAL A 40 8.76 8.60 8.12
C VAL A 40 9.36 9.76 8.92
N LYS A 41 10.62 10.10 8.65
CA LYS A 41 11.42 11.07 9.42
C LYS A 41 10.90 12.51 9.36
N SER A 42 10.11 12.85 8.37
CA SER A 42 9.46 14.16 8.25
C SER A 42 7.96 14.04 8.50
N ARG A 43 7.23 15.15 8.43
CA ARG A 43 5.77 15.11 8.51
C ARG A 43 5.21 14.11 7.49
N PRO A 44 4.52 13.04 7.92
CA PRO A 44 3.95 12.09 6.98
C PRO A 44 2.76 12.68 6.23
N THR A 45 2.55 12.20 5.00
CA THR A 45 1.34 12.40 4.22
C THR A 45 0.90 11.09 3.59
N ILE A 46 -0.40 10.97 3.32
CA ILE A 46 -0.96 9.88 2.54
C ILE A 46 -0.64 10.17 1.07
N ASN A 47 0.03 9.23 0.41
CA ASN A 47 0.45 9.38 -0.97
C ASN A 47 -0.51 8.74 -1.96
N ASN A 48 -1.17 7.68 -1.55
CA ASN A 48 -2.23 7.03 -2.30
C ASN A 48 -3.15 6.22 -1.39
N SER A 49 -4.33 5.90 -1.92
CA SER A 49 -5.28 5.01 -1.29
C SER A 49 -6.02 4.22 -2.34
N GLU A 50 -6.16 2.93 -2.13
CA GLU A 50 -6.80 2.05 -3.10
C GLU A 50 -7.51 0.87 -2.46
N ILE A 51 -8.66 0.50 -2.99
CA ILE A 51 -9.29 -0.81 -2.75
C ILE A 51 -8.86 -1.74 -3.87
N ARG A 52 -8.30 -2.89 -3.53
CA ARG A 52 -8.00 -3.94 -4.50
C ARG A 52 -8.97 -5.09 -4.35
N ILE A 53 -9.69 -5.39 -5.44
CA ILE A 53 -10.66 -6.49 -5.50
C ILE A 53 -10.12 -7.53 -6.47
N ARG A 54 -9.96 -8.76 -5.99
CA ARG A 54 -9.44 -9.86 -6.78
C ARG A 54 -10.38 -11.04 -6.79
N TYR A 55 -10.67 -11.50 -7.97
CA TYR A 55 -11.50 -12.66 -8.24
C TYR A 55 -10.64 -13.91 -8.44
N ARG A 56 -11.27 -15.06 -8.56
CA ARG A 56 -10.60 -16.32 -8.91
C ARG A 56 -9.71 -16.13 -10.14
N GLY A 57 -8.50 -16.67 -10.10
CA GLY A 57 -7.51 -16.56 -11.15
C GLY A 57 -6.68 -15.27 -11.14
N ASN A 58 -7.03 -14.27 -10.32
CA ASN A 58 -6.23 -13.06 -10.22
C ASN A 58 -5.06 -13.21 -9.25
N ALA A 59 -3.89 -12.73 -9.65
CA ALA A 59 -2.70 -12.57 -8.83
C ALA A 59 -2.25 -11.11 -8.79
N SER A 60 -1.28 -10.79 -7.96
CA SER A 60 -0.47 -9.57 -8.05
C SER A 60 0.96 -9.96 -8.36
N GLY A 61 1.46 -9.56 -9.49
CA GLY A 61 2.84 -9.82 -9.86
C GLY A 61 3.82 -9.36 -8.78
N SER A 62 4.83 -10.18 -8.49
CA SER A 62 5.84 -9.82 -7.51
C SER A 62 6.76 -8.71 -8.03
N HIS A 63 7.08 -7.76 -7.16
CA HIS A 63 7.90 -6.59 -7.43
C HIS A 63 8.63 -6.13 -6.16
N GLY A 64 9.46 -5.09 -6.26
CA GLY A 64 10.32 -4.67 -5.15
C GLY A 64 11.51 -5.62 -4.92
N GLY A 65 12.20 -5.46 -3.81
CA GLY A 65 13.31 -6.32 -3.37
C GLY A 65 14.55 -6.24 -4.24
N SER A 66 14.75 -5.17 -4.99
CA SER A 66 15.91 -4.97 -5.84
C SER A 66 16.31 -3.50 -5.86
N ARG A 67 17.58 -3.25 -6.22
CA ARG A 67 18.05 -1.88 -6.45
C ARG A 67 17.16 -1.22 -7.52
N THR A 68 16.57 -0.10 -7.16
CA THR A 68 15.72 0.69 -8.05
C THR A 68 16.27 2.09 -8.22
N ALA A 69 16.13 2.64 -9.42
CA ALA A 69 16.38 4.06 -9.69
C ALA A 69 15.25 4.95 -9.12
N ASN A 70 14.10 4.38 -8.81
CA ASN A 70 12.97 5.11 -8.26
C ASN A 70 13.18 5.39 -6.77
N GLN A 71 13.46 6.63 -6.44
CA GLN A 71 13.71 7.08 -5.07
C GLN A 71 12.54 6.88 -4.12
N LYS A 72 11.29 6.78 -4.59
CA LYS A 72 10.11 6.48 -3.76
C LYS A 72 10.25 5.14 -3.02
N TYR A 73 10.98 4.20 -3.59
CA TYR A 73 11.15 2.85 -3.03
C TYR A 73 12.42 2.71 -2.23
N ARG A 74 13.13 3.83 -1.98
CA ARG A 74 14.35 3.81 -1.18
C ARG A 74 14.08 3.28 0.22
N TYR A 75 14.91 2.34 0.63
CA TYR A 75 14.99 1.86 1.99
C TYR A 75 16.46 1.68 2.38
N SER A 76 16.84 2.17 3.55
CA SER A 76 18.10 1.86 4.18
C SER A 76 17.95 1.80 5.70
N PHE A 77 18.85 1.09 6.33
CA PHE A 77 18.94 1.00 7.78
C PHE A 77 20.40 1.20 8.20
N GLY A 78 20.65 2.08 9.13
CA GLY A 78 21.95 2.44 9.62
C GLY A 78 21.91 2.93 11.07
N GLU A 79 23.00 3.56 11.52
CA GLU A 79 23.11 4.08 12.88
C GLU A 79 22.00 5.08 13.26
N GLN A 80 21.47 5.79 12.29
CA GLN A 80 20.36 6.73 12.49
C GLN A 80 18.97 6.07 12.36
N GLY A 81 18.92 4.73 12.30
CA GLY A 81 17.70 3.95 12.15
C GLY A 81 17.23 3.76 10.71
N ILE A 82 15.93 3.67 10.51
CA ILE A 82 15.30 3.45 9.21
C ILE A 82 15.26 4.75 8.41
N ASP A 83 15.69 4.71 7.14
CA ASP A 83 15.41 5.72 6.12
C ASP A 83 14.56 5.07 5.04
N CYS A 84 13.27 5.37 5.05
CA CYS A 84 12.29 4.80 4.14
C CYS A 84 11.40 5.89 3.58
N MET A 85 11.33 5.96 2.26
CA MET A 85 10.57 7.01 1.58
C MET A 85 9.08 6.69 1.47
N MET A 86 8.74 5.42 1.32
CA MET A 86 7.35 5.00 1.19
C MET A 86 7.11 3.73 1.97
N VAL A 87 6.12 3.79 2.84
CA VAL A 87 5.57 2.63 3.55
C VAL A 87 4.11 2.47 3.18
N ARG A 88 3.67 1.24 3.16
CA ARG A 88 2.30 0.91 2.83
C ARG A 88 1.65 0.09 3.94
N MET A 89 0.42 0.46 4.26
CA MET A 89 -0.47 -0.31 5.12
C MET A 89 -1.51 -1.03 4.25
N VAL A 90 -1.68 -2.31 4.46
CA VAL A 90 -2.74 -3.12 3.85
C VAL A 90 -3.66 -3.62 4.93
N TYR A 91 -4.93 -3.24 4.88
CA TYR A 91 -5.95 -3.67 5.83
C TYR A 91 -6.80 -4.80 5.21
N PHE A 92 -7.15 -5.76 6.04
CA PHE A 92 -7.94 -6.91 5.63
C PHE A 92 -9.32 -6.87 6.29
N VAL A 93 -10.35 -6.78 5.46
CA VAL A 93 -11.75 -6.70 5.91
C VAL A 93 -12.36 -8.08 6.18
N ARG A 94 -11.62 -9.15 5.90
CA ARG A 94 -11.98 -10.55 6.12
C ARG A 94 -10.72 -11.42 6.23
N ASP A 95 -10.89 -12.63 6.74
CA ASP A 95 -9.85 -13.66 6.72
C ASP A 95 -9.36 -13.87 5.28
N CYS A 96 -8.08 -14.14 5.12
CA CYS A 96 -7.49 -14.44 3.82
C CYS A 96 -6.41 -15.50 3.98
N SER A 97 -6.61 -16.65 3.36
CA SER A 97 -5.66 -17.76 3.28
C SER A 97 -4.83 -17.71 2.00
N ASN A 98 -3.83 -18.59 1.91
CA ASN A 98 -3.03 -18.72 0.69
C ASN A 98 -3.87 -19.09 -0.54
N GLU A 99 -4.89 -19.92 -0.38
CA GLU A 99 -5.81 -20.32 -1.45
C GLU A 99 -6.68 -19.14 -1.95
N GLU A 100 -6.94 -18.17 -1.08
CA GLU A 100 -7.69 -16.95 -1.41
C GLU A 100 -6.78 -15.84 -1.97
N GLY A 101 -5.52 -16.16 -2.26
CA GLY A 101 -4.55 -15.24 -2.84
C GLY A 101 -3.92 -14.30 -1.82
N ALA A 102 -3.39 -14.85 -0.72
CA ALA A 102 -2.75 -14.08 0.34
C ALA A 102 -1.73 -13.07 -0.20
N PHE A 103 -1.56 -11.98 0.53
CA PHE A 103 -0.40 -11.11 0.36
C PHE A 103 0.86 -11.94 0.64
N CYS A 104 1.87 -11.83 -0.22
CA CYS A 104 3.07 -12.65 -0.10
C CYS A 104 4.34 -11.83 -0.24
N VAL A 105 5.40 -12.28 0.41
CA VAL A 105 6.69 -11.57 0.49
C VAL A 105 7.86 -12.53 0.41
N VAL A 106 9.01 -12.04 -0.03
CA VAL A 106 10.29 -12.70 0.20
C VAL A 106 10.98 -11.98 1.36
N PRO A 107 11.02 -12.61 2.56
CA PRO A 107 11.53 -11.95 3.76
C PRO A 107 12.99 -11.46 3.61
N GLY A 108 13.28 -10.28 4.16
CA GLY A 108 14.64 -9.71 4.17
C GLY A 108 15.04 -8.95 2.91
N THR A 109 14.33 -9.09 1.80
CA THR A 109 14.67 -8.48 0.51
C THR A 109 14.63 -6.96 0.46
N HIS A 110 13.97 -6.31 1.41
CA HIS A 110 14.04 -4.85 1.58
C HIS A 110 15.45 -4.33 1.86
N LYS A 111 16.37 -5.20 2.24
CA LYS A 111 17.80 -4.89 2.46
C LYS A 111 18.67 -5.22 1.23
N SER A 112 18.08 -5.74 0.14
CA SER A 112 18.85 -6.15 -1.03
C SER A 112 19.28 -4.95 -1.87
N ASN A 113 20.55 -4.97 -2.28
CA ASN A 113 21.13 -4.03 -3.26
C ASN A 113 21.30 -4.67 -4.64
N LEU A 114 20.93 -5.93 -4.80
CA LEU A 114 21.08 -6.68 -6.05
C LEU A 114 19.77 -6.69 -6.82
N PRO A 115 19.83 -6.74 -8.15
CA PRO A 115 18.63 -6.96 -8.95
C PRO A 115 18.00 -8.32 -8.61
N CYS A 116 16.67 -8.37 -8.58
CA CYS A 116 15.97 -9.62 -8.45
C CYS A 116 16.14 -10.46 -9.72
N PRO A 117 16.64 -11.71 -9.64
CA PRO A 117 16.88 -12.55 -10.80
C PRO A 117 15.62 -13.27 -11.29
N TYR A 118 14.51 -13.15 -10.57
CA TYR A 118 13.27 -13.88 -10.85
C TYR A 118 12.26 -13.00 -11.59
N GLY A 119 11.35 -13.65 -12.30
CA GLY A 119 10.20 -13.00 -12.93
C GLY A 119 9.19 -12.46 -11.92
N SER A 120 8.01 -12.12 -12.39
CA SER A 120 6.96 -11.50 -11.57
C SER A 120 5.85 -12.46 -11.13
N ASN A 121 5.99 -13.77 -11.34
CA ASN A 121 5.00 -14.75 -10.90
C ASN A 121 5.25 -15.14 -9.43
N PRO A 122 4.43 -14.66 -8.48
CA PRO A 122 4.67 -14.95 -7.06
C PRO A 122 4.46 -16.42 -6.69
N ASP A 123 3.64 -17.16 -7.45
CA ASP A 123 3.39 -18.58 -7.19
C ASP A 123 4.60 -19.48 -7.50
N GLU A 124 5.53 -18.98 -8.31
CA GLU A 124 6.72 -19.73 -8.75
C GLU A 124 8.02 -19.15 -8.16
N GLU A 125 7.97 -18.01 -7.50
CA GLU A 125 9.16 -17.32 -7.00
C GLU A 125 9.74 -17.99 -5.77
N PRO A 126 11.03 -18.42 -5.80
CA PRO A 126 11.68 -19.04 -4.67
C PRO A 126 11.70 -18.15 -3.43
N GLY A 127 11.38 -18.71 -2.28
CA GLY A 127 11.36 -18.00 -1.00
C GLY A 127 10.15 -17.10 -0.76
N MET A 128 9.19 -17.08 -1.68
CA MET A 128 7.93 -16.36 -1.49
C MET A 128 7.09 -17.03 -0.41
N VAL A 129 6.68 -16.27 0.59
CA VAL A 129 5.89 -16.72 1.74
C VAL A 129 4.57 -15.96 1.76
N GLY A 130 3.46 -16.68 1.79
CA GLY A 130 2.14 -16.10 1.96
C GLY A 130 1.87 -15.74 3.41
N LEU A 131 1.25 -14.60 3.62
CA LEU A 131 0.84 -14.10 4.93
C LEU A 131 -0.67 -14.32 5.09
N GLU A 132 -1.03 -15.40 5.76
CA GLU A 132 -2.43 -15.65 6.12
C GLU A 132 -2.85 -14.71 7.25
N VAL A 133 -4.02 -14.11 7.13
CA VAL A 133 -4.50 -13.05 8.02
C VAL A 133 -5.94 -13.28 8.45
N LYS A 134 -6.33 -12.62 9.53
CA LYS A 134 -7.70 -12.52 10.01
C LYS A 134 -8.33 -11.18 9.66
N ALA A 135 -9.66 -11.15 9.67
CA ALA A 135 -10.40 -9.88 9.53
C ALA A 135 -9.96 -8.89 10.62
N GLY A 136 -9.64 -7.66 10.22
CA GLY A 136 -9.11 -6.62 11.10
C GLY A 136 -7.59 -6.59 11.22
N ASP A 137 -6.89 -7.61 10.70
CA ASP A 137 -5.43 -7.53 10.61
C ASP A 137 -4.97 -6.47 9.60
N ALA A 138 -3.77 -5.95 9.83
CA ALA A 138 -3.10 -5.06 8.92
C ALA A 138 -1.62 -5.44 8.75
N ILE A 139 -1.10 -5.28 7.54
CA ILE A 139 0.30 -5.51 7.20
C ILE A 139 0.95 -4.18 6.86
N LEU A 140 2.00 -3.81 7.60
CA LEU A 140 2.86 -2.67 7.29
C LEU A 140 4.13 -3.17 6.59
N PHE A 141 4.45 -2.59 5.45
CA PHE A 141 5.68 -2.94 4.72
C PHE A 141 6.24 -1.73 3.95
N THR A 142 7.52 -1.81 3.61
CA THR A 142 8.14 -0.86 2.68
C THR A 142 7.98 -1.35 1.25
N GLU A 143 7.72 -0.45 0.31
CA GLU A 143 7.65 -0.78 -1.13
C GLU A 143 8.96 -1.38 -1.68
N HIS A 144 10.07 -1.25 -0.95
CA HIS A 144 11.33 -1.90 -1.31
C HIS A 144 11.35 -3.40 -1.03
N LEU A 145 10.47 -3.92 -0.19
CA LEU A 145 10.32 -5.36 0.05
C LEU A 145 9.82 -6.07 -1.22
N ARG A 146 10.42 -7.20 -1.56
CA ARG A 146 9.90 -8.07 -2.62
C ARG A 146 8.58 -8.65 -2.18
N HIS A 147 7.50 -8.27 -2.83
CA HIS A 147 6.15 -8.63 -2.44
C HIS A 147 5.23 -8.79 -3.65
N GLY A 148 4.10 -9.43 -3.40
CA GLY A 148 3.06 -9.66 -4.39
C GLY A 148 1.76 -10.16 -3.74
N GLY A 149 1.00 -10.92 -4.46
CA GLY A 149 -0.16 -11.65 -3.96
C GLY A 149 -0.35 -12.91 -4.77
N PHE A 150 -0.43 -14.02 -4.10
CA PHE A 150 -0.67 -15.31 -4.73
C PHE A 150 -1.92 -15.29 -5.61
N THR A 151 -2.01 -16.21 -6.54
CA THR A 151 -3.23 -16.41 -7.33
C THR A 151 -4.36 -16.81 -6.39
N ASN A 152 -5.49 -16.11 -6.49
CA ASN A 152 -6.72 -16.52 -5.83
C ASN A 152 -7.27 -17.77 -6.53
N ARG A 153 -7.20 -18.93 -5.89
CA ARG A 153 -7.70 -20.22 -6.42
C ARG A 153 -9.10 -20.55 -5.93
N SER A 154 -9.63 -19.74 -5.01
CA SER A 154 -10.95 -19.91 -4.43
C SER A 154 -12.03 -19.13 -5.19
N ASP A 155 -13.30 -19.40 -4.90
CA ASP A 155 -14.42 -18.60 -5.39
C ASP A 155 -14.70 -17.36 -4.51
N THR A 156 -13.92 -17.17 -3.47
CA THR A 156 -14.03 -16.02 -2.58
C THR A 156 -13.41 -14.78 -3.21
N VAL A 157 -14.17 -13.71 -3.27
CA VAL A 157 -13.65 -12.41 -3.74
C VAL A 157 -12.80 -11.77 -2.64
N ARG A 158 -11.50 -11.62 -2.88
CA ARG A 158 -10.57 -10.96 -1.98
C ARG A 158 -10.69 -9.45 -2.12
N LYS A 159 -10.82 -8.75 -0.97
CA LYS A 159 -10.84 -7.28 -0.91
C LYS A 159 -9.83 -6.82 0.13
N THR A 160 -8.97 -5.88 -0.26
CA THR A 160 -7.99 -5.25 0.64
C THR A 160 -7.98 -3.75 0.44
N LEU A 161 -7.75 -3.02 1.54
CA LEU A 161 -7.62 -1.57 1.54
C LEU A 161 -6.14 -1.23 1.69
N HIS A 162 -5.61 -0.43 0.81
CA HIS A 162 -4.21 -0.04 0.79
C HIS A 162 -4.10 1.46 1.03
N VAL A 163 -3.22 1.85 1.95
CA VAL A 163 -2.88 3.25 2.21
C VAL A 163 -1.36 3.39 2.18
N GLY A 164 -0.87 4.24 1.29
CA GLY A 164 0.56 4.56 1.18
C GLY A 164 0.88 5.84 1.93
N TYR A 165 1.96 5.83 2.72
CA TYR A 165 2.47 6.99 3.46
C TYR A 165 3.89 7.31 3.02
N GLY A 166 4.22 8.59 3.01
CA GLY A 166 5.57 9.09 2.75
C GLY A 166 5.75 10.51 3.27
N PRO A 167 6.94 11.12 3.08
CA PRO A 167 7.18 12.48 3.53
C PRO A 167 6.32 13.49 2.75
N HIS A 168 5.93 14.59 3.40
CA HIS A 168 5.04 15.63 2.87
C HIS A 168 5.51 16.28 1.56
N TRP A 169 6.78 16.22 1.25
CA TRP A 169 7.38 16.75 0.03
C TRP A 169 7.38 15.74 -1.13
N MET A 170 7.01 14.48 -0.87
CA MET A 170 6.85 13.49 -1.91
C MET A 170 5.49 13.67 -2.58
N MET A 171 5.48 13.77 -3.90
CA MET A 171 4.24 13.89 -4.66
C MET A 171 3.37 12.64 -4.47
N SER A 172 2.11 12.84 -4.17
CA SER A 172 1.12 11.76 -4.19
C SER A 172 0.90 11.28 -5.63
N GLN A 173 0.62 9.99 -5.77
CA GLN A 173 0.42 9.39 -7.08
C GLN A 173 -0.46 8.15 -6.96
N ASN A 174 -1.54 8.14 -7.69
CA ASN A 174 -2.39 6.96 -7.82
C ASN A 174 -1.64 5.83 -8.53
N ILE A 175 -1.86 4.59 -8.08
CA ILE A 175 -1.10 3.43 -8.58
C ILE A 175 -1.66 2.91 -9.89
N ALA A 176 -2.98 2.97 -10.09
CA ALA A 176 -3.59 2.45 -11.31
C ALA A 176 -3.33 3.34 -12.52
N THR A 177 -3.40 4.65 -12.34
CA THR A 177 -3.17 5.64 -13.40
C THR A 177 -1.71 6.03 -13.54
N MET A 178 -0.94 5.98 -12.44
CA MET A 178 0.49 6.32 -12.34
C MET A 178 0.87 7.76 -12.67
N ASP A 179 -0.04 8.56 -13.15
CA ASP A 179 0.16 9.95 -13.58
C ASP A 179 -0.82 10.94 -12.95
N GLU A 180 -1.85 10.44 -12.28
CA GLU A 180 -2.80 11.28 -11.55
C GLU A 180 -2.42 11.38 -10.07
N PRO A 181 -2.49 12.59 -9.46
CA PRO A 181 -2.34 12.74 -8.02
C PRO A 181 -3.56 12.17 -7.30
N GLN A 182 -3.38 11.76 -6.03
CA GLN A 182 -4.49 11.43 -5.16
C GLN A 182 -5.44 12.63 -5.05
N TYR A 183 -6.73 12.37 -5.15
CA TYR A 183 -7.78 13.36 -5.09
C TYR A 183 -8.70 13.14 -3.89
N VAL A 184 -8.90 14.17 -3.08
CA VAL A 184 -9.85 14.20 -1.97
C VAL A 184 -10.82 15.35 -2.20
N THR A 185 -12.12 15.03 -2.21
CA THR A 185 -13.17 16.04 -2.43
C THR A 185 -13.29 16.99 -1.25
N GLU A 186 -13.80 18.21 -1.49
CA GLU A 186 -14.11 19.16 -0.42
C GLU A 186 -15.09 18.58 0.60
N ALA A 187 -16.08 17.82 0.15
CA ALA A 187 -17.04 17.14 1.03
C ALA A 187 -16.36 16.10 1.94
N THR A 188 -15.36 15.39 1.43
CA THR A 188 -14.54 14.46 2.21
C THR A 188 -13.68 15.22 3.22
N LEU A 189 -12.96 16.26 2.77
CA LEU A 189 -12.13 17.09 3.66
C LEU A 189 -12.96 17.78 4.76
N ALA A 190 -14.23 18.12 4.50
CA ALA A 190 -15.10 18.71 5.50
C ALA A 190 -15.45 17.76 6.66
N ARG A 191 -15.38 16.43 6.44
CA ARG A 191 -15.59 15.43 7.50
C ARG A 191 -14.37 15.26 8.40
N PHE A 192 -13.18 15.58 7.90
CA PHE A 192 -11.92 15.35 8.57
C PHE A 192 -11.63 16.43 9.60
N ASP A 193 -11.05 16.03 10.72
CA ASP A 193 -10.43 16.94 11.65
C ASP A 193 -9.13 17.55 11.10
N GLU A 194 -8.47 18.41 11.86
CA GLU A 194 -7.25 19.07 11.42
C GLU A 194 -6.10 18.10 11.23
N GLU A 195 -5.95 17.12 12.12
CA GLU A 195 -4.90 16.10 12.03
C GLU A 195 -5.06 15.26 10.78
N GLN A 196 -6.28 14.79 10.50
CA GLN A 196 -6.60 14.03 9.29
C GLN A 196 -6.33 14.84 8.02
N ARG A 197 -6.76 16.12 7.99
CA ARG A 197 -6.49 17.01 6.83
C ARG A 197 -5.01 17.21 6.59
N ASN A 198 -4.20 17.29 7.63
CA ASN A 198 -2.76 17.47 7.50
C ASN A 198 -2.07 16.28 6.81
N LEU A 199 -2.64 15.08 6.89
CA LEU A 199 -2.12 13.91 6.17
C LEU A 199 -2.32 13.98 4.65
N PHE A 200 -3.17 14.87 4.14
CA PHE A 200 -3.37 15.10 2.71
C PHE A 200 -2.67 16.36 2.18
N ARG A 201 -2.02 17.14 3.06
CA ARG A 201 -1.30 18.35 2.67
C ARG A 201 0.12 18.05 2.23
N THR A 202 0.41 18.16 0.95
CA THR A 202 1.75 17.94 0.40
C THR A 202 2.72 19.11 0.65
N TRP A 203 2.22 20.31 0.94
CA TRP A 203 3.04 21.50 1.20
C TRP A 203 2.83 22.03 2.61
N PRO A 204 3.87 22.55 3.26
CA PRO A 204 3.70 23.24 4.52
C PRO A 204 2.77 24.46 4.32
N VAL A 205 1.84 24.65 5.23
CA VAL A 205 1.09 25.91 5.30
C VAL A 205 2.08 27.01 5.62
N ARG A 206 2.15 28.05 4.83
CA ARG A 206 2.88 29.27 5.20
C ARG A 206 2.10 29.91 6.35
N GLU A 207 2.73 30.04 7.51
CA GLU A 207 2.24 30.86 8.61
C GLU A 207 2.19 32.33 8.19
#